data_415e450472d23ab180f15cfd2977900d
#
_entry.id   415e450472d23ab180f15cfd2977900d
#
_cell.length_a   1.000
_cell.length_b   1.000
_cell.length_c   1.000
_cell.angle_alpha   90.00
_cell.angle_beta   90.00
_cell.angle_gamma   90.00
#
_symmetry.space_group_name_H-M   'P 1'
#
loop_
_entity.id
_entity.type
_entity.pdbx_description
1 polymer ?
#
loop_
_entity_poly.entity_id
_entity_poly.type
_entity_poly.pdbx_seq_one_letter_code
_entity_poly.pdbx_strand_id
1 'polypeptide(L)' 'MPKITGNTLAEHRERTRRALFDSLGQLLAAKPFDKITLSDVATNAHVGRTAVYNHFADKEDLLLAYIEN' A
#
# COMPACT_ATOMS: atom_id res chain seq x y z
N MET A 1 -15.83 -6.04 -24.52
CA MET A 1 -15.78 -5.58 -23.74
C MET A 1 -16.08 -5.98 -22.49
N PRO A 2 -16.67 -6.78 -22.31
CA PRO A 2 -17.04 -7.25 -21.06
C PRO A 2 -15.92 -7.64 -20.18
N LYS A 3 -14.81 -7.87 -20.70
CA LYS A 3 -13.77 -8.28 -19.93
C LYS A 3 -13.47 -7.33 -18.85
N ILE A 4 -13.95 -6.18 -18.89
CA ILE A 4 -13.67 -5.24 -17.90
C ILE A 4 -14.16 -5.67 -16.55
N THR A 5 -15.23 -6.37 -16.50
CA THR A 5 -15.80 -6.79 -15.26
C THR A 5 -14.85 -7.67 -14.48
N GLY A 6 -14.21 -8.57 -15.14
CA GLY A 6 -13.32 -9.48 -14.46
C GLY A 6 -12.10 -8.77 -13.92
N ASN A 7 -11.73 -7.65 -14.52
CA ASN A 7 -10.54 -6.96 -14.10
C ASN A 7 -10.77 -5.90 -13.04
N THR A 8 -12.00 -5.56 -12.77
CA THR A 8 -12.29 -4.50 -11.84
C THR A 8 -11.67 -4.71 -10.47
N LEU A 9 -11.80 -5.92 -9.96
CA LEU A 9 -11.28 -6.24 -8.65
C LEU A 9 -9.76 -6.19 -8.63
N ALA A 10 -9.15 -6.74 -9.66
CA ALA A 10 -7.69 -6.73 -9.78
C ALA A 10 -7.16 -5.30 -9.90
N GLU A 11 -7.85 -4.46 -10.65
CA GLU A 11 -7.45 -3.08 -10.80
C GLU A 11 -7.57 -2.32 -9.50
N HIS A 12 -8.60 -2.61 -8.74
CA HIS A 12 -8.81 -1.96 -7.46
C HIS A 12 -7.67 -2.31 -6.50
N ARG A 13 -7.29 -3.58 -6.46
CA ARG A 13 -6.22 -4.03 -5.60
C ARG A 13 -4.88 -3.42 -6.02
N GLU A 14 -4.66 -3.31 -7.31
CA GLU A 14 -3.42 -2.73 -7.81
C GLU A 14 -3.35 -1.25 -7.47
N ARG A 15 -4.48 -0.56 -7.55
CA ARG A 15 -4.54 0.85 -7.21
C ARG A 15 -4.26 1.07 -5.73
N THR A 16 -4.82 0.22 -4.87
CA THR A 16 -4.58 0.28 -3.44
C THR A 16 -3.11 0.03 -3.14
N ARG A 17 -2.54 -0.97 -3.79
CA ARG A 17 -1.14 -1.32 -3.59
C ARG A 17 -0.23 -0.16 -3.97
N ARG A 18 -0.51 0.49 -5.10
CA ARG A 18 0.26 1.64 -5.53
C ARG A 18 0.15 2.80 -4.57
N ALA A 19 -1.07 3.03 -4.06
CA ALA A 19 -1.28 4.09 -3.10
C ALA A 19 -0.44 3.85 -1.85
N LEU A 20 -0.34 2.58 -1.42
CA LEU A 20 0.47 2.22 -0.26
C LEU A 20 1.95 2.46 -0.54
N PHE A 21 2.42 2.10 -1.73
CA PHE A 21 3.81 2.32 -2.09
C PHE A 21 4.13 3.82 -2.15
N ASP A 22 3.26 4.61 -2.78
CA ASP A 22 3.46 6.05 -2.85
C ASP A 22 3.50 6.66 -1.46
N SER A 23 2.61 6.20 -0.60
CA SER A 23 2.53 6.69 0.76
C SER A 23 3.80 6.36 1.53
N LEU A 24 4.29 5.13 1.40
CA LEU A 24 5.52 4.74 2.07
C LEU A 24 6.69 5.59 1.59
N GLY A 25 6.78 5.81 0.28
CA GLY A 25 7.85 6.65 -0.26
C GLY A 25 7.81 8.07 0.29
N GLN A 26 6.61 8.64 0.42
CA GLN A 26 6.45 9.97 0.96
C GLN A 26 6.88 10.01 2.43
N LEU A 27 6.50 8.99 3.20
CA LEU A 27 6.85 8.95 4.61
C LEU A 27 8.33 8.72 4.82
N LEU A 28 8.95 7.92 3.95
CA LEU A 28 10.39 7.70 4.04
C LEU A 28 11.17 8.98 3.78
N ALA A 29 10.63 9.87 2.97
CA ALA A 29 11.26 11.16 2.73
C ALA A 29 11.13 12.08 3.94
N ALA A 30 10.13 11.84 4.80
CA ALA A 30 9.87 12.71 5.93
C ALA A 30 10.49 12.20 7.22
N LYS A 31 10.60 10.87 7.38
CA LYS A 31 11.12 10.29 8.62
C LYS A 31 11.67 8.90 8.37
N PRO A 32 12.52 8.40 9.27
CA PRO A 32 13.13 7.09 9.09
C PRO A 32 12.11 5.97 9.20
N PHE A 33 12.44 4.84 8.59
CA PHE A 33 11.52 3.71 8.51
C PHE A 33 11.08 3.21 9.90
N ASP A 34 11.98 3.20 10.87
CA ASP A 34 11.61 2.69 12.18
C ASP A 34 10.62 3.59 12.91
N LYS A 35 10.40 4.80 12.41
CA LYS A 35 9.40 5.69 12.97
C LYS A 35 8.08 5.61 12.20
N ILE A 36 8.03 4.85 11.14
CA ILE A 36 6.84 4.71 10.31
C ILE A 36 6.08 3.46 10.74
N THR A 37 4.76 3.54 10.81
CA THR A 37 3.92 2.39 11.12
C THR A 37 2.99 2.12 9.95
N LEU A 38 2.39 0.92 9.90
CA LEU A 38 1.39 0.63 8.88
C LEU A 38 0.20 1.57 9.01
N SER A 39 -0.14 1.97 10.24
CA SER A 39 -1.20 2.94 10.44
C SER A 39 -0.88 4.26 9.77
N ASP A 40 0.36 4.70 9.87
CA ASP A 40 0.79 5.94 9.23
C ASP A 40 0.63 5.84 7.72
N VAL A 41 1.06 4.71 7.15
CA VAL A 41 0.96 4.50 5.71
C VAL A 41 -0.50 4.49 5.29
N ALA A 42 -1.34 3.77 6.03
CA ALA A 42 -2.75 3.66 5.70
C ALA A 42 -3.42 5.04 5.74
N THR A 43 -3.16 5.80 6.78
CA THR A 43 -3.76 7.12 6.93
C THR A 43 -3.30 8.05 5.81
N ASN A 44 -2.02 8.05 5.51
CA ASN A 44 -1.48 8.91 4.48
C ASN A 44 -1.99 8.52 3.09
N ALA A 45 -2.23 7.24 2.87
CA ALA A 45 -2.72 6.74 1.59
C ALA A 45 -4.25 6.81 1.49
N HIS A 46 -4.93 7.16 2.58
CA HIS A 46 -6.40 7.18 2.65
C HIS A 46 -6.96 5.78 2.39
N VAL A 47 -6.31 4.78 2.95
CA VAL A 47 -6.72 3.38 2.81
C VAL A 47 -7.04 2.86 4.20
N GLY A 48 -8.10 2.06 4.32
CA GLY A 48 -8.48 1.51 5.61
C GLY A 48 -7.45 0.51 6.10
N ARG A 49 -7.30 0.40 7.42
CA ARG A 49 -6.33 -0.51 8.00
C ARG A 49 -6.58 -1.96 7.59
N THR A 50 -7.83 -2.37 7.52
CA THR A 50 -8.17 -3.71 7.10
C THR A 50 -7.62 -4.01 5.70
N ALA A 51 -7.76 -3.04 4.80
CA ALA A 51 -7.27 -3.21 3.44
C ALA A 51 -5.75 -3.34 3.43
N VAL A 52 -5.07 -2.56 4.25
CA VAL A 52 -3.61 -2.63 4.32
C VAL A 52 -3.17 -4.01 4.79
N TYR A 53 -3.80 -4.53 5.84
CA TYR A 53 -3.43 -5.83 6.37
C TYR A 53 -3.81 -6.98 5.44
N ASN A 54 -4.74 -6.74 4.50
CA ASN A 54 -5.04 -7.73 3.48
C ASN A 54 -3.93 -7.81 2.44
N HIS A 55 -3.16 -6.73 2.29
CA HIS A 55 -2.07 -6.70 1.32
C HIS A 55 -0.72 -7.03 1.95
N PHE A 56 -0.49 -6.59 3.18
CA PHE A 56 0.82 -6.74 3.83
C PHE A 56 0.64 -7.08 5.29
N ALA A 57 1.44 -8.03 5.77
CA ALA A 57 1.33 -8.48 7.15
C ALA A 57 1.88 -7.44 8.14
N ASP A 58 2.96 -6.77 7.75
CA ASP A 58 3.57 -5.75 8.60
C ASP A 58 4.33 -4.77 7.73
N LYS A 59 4.96 -3.78 8.35
CA LYS A 59 5.62 -2.74 7.57
C LYS A 59 6.86 -3.27 6.85
N GLU A 60 7.49 -4.29 7.40
CA GLU A 60 8.65 -4.89 6.74
C GLU A 60 8.23 -5.57 5.45
N ASP A 61 7.07 -6.22 5.48
CA ASP A 61 6.51 -6.87 4.30
C ASP A 61 6.23 -5.83 3.22
N LEU A 62 5.66 -4.70 3.61
CA LEU A 62 5.41 -3.60 2.71
C LEU A 62 6.71 -3.05 2.12
N LEU A 63 7.73 -2.88 2.96
CA LEU A 63 9.00 -2.35 2.52
C LEU A 63 9.66 -3.28 1.50
N LEU A 64 9.62 -4.59 1.75
CA LEU A 64 10.18 -5.54 0.81
C LEU A 64 9.50 -5.45 -0.56
N ALA A 65 8.17 -5.37 -0.56
CA ALA A 65 7.44 -5.25 -1.81
C ALA A 65 7.77 -3.93 -2.51
N TYR A 66 7.92 -2.87 -1.74
CA TYR A 66 8.25 -1.55 -2.26
C TYR A 66 9.62 -1.58 -2.96
N ILE A 67 10.59 -2.22 -2.32
CA ILE A 67 11.93 -2.30 -2.87
C ILE A 67 11.96 -3.17 -4.12
N GLU A 68 11.24 -4.28 -4.10
CA GLU A 68 11.23 -5.21 -5.22
C GLU A 68 10.43 -4.71 -6.41
N ASN A 69 9.57 -3.79 -6.20
CA ASN A 69 8.68 -3.36 -7.28
C ASN A 69 9.33 -2.27 -8.18
#